data_df9e4f6c44716ba35cfadd98285f2998
#
_entry.id   df9e4f6c44716ba35cfadd98285f2998
#
_cell.length_a   1.000
_cell.length_b   1.000
_cell.length_c   1.000
_cell.angle_alpha   90.00
_cell.angle_beta   90.00
_cell.angle_gamma   90.00
#
_symmetry.space_group_name_H-M   'P 1'
#
loop_
_entity.id
_entity.type
_entity.pdbx_description
1 polymer ?
#
loop_
_entity_poly.entity_id
_entity_poly.type
_entity_poly.pdbx_seq_one_letter_code
_entity_poly.pdbx_strand_id
1 'polypeptide(L)'
;MIKKTFTKLAIAATLATAGTAAFADCGDVQIAEMNWASAELMANVDKIILENGYGCNVELVPGATMTSFASMNEKGQPDVAPELWVNAVRDPLNAAMAEGRLHSTNDGPITQLGEGWWVTPAFQAAHPELDTVVKILERPD
;
A
#
# COMPACT_ATOMS: atom_id res chain seq x y z
N MET A 1 -60.88 58.65 -5.49
CA MET A 1 -60.64 57.19 -5.39
C MET A 1 -59.18 56.89 -5.65
N ILE A 2 -58.39 56.74 -4.61
CA ILE A 2 -56.93 56.50 -4.74
C ILE A 2 -56.69 55.05 -4.42
N LYS A 3 -56.28 54.22 -5.45
CA LYS A 3 -55.92 52.84 -5.29
C LYS A 3 -54.44 52.74 -4.82
N LYS A 4 -54.27 52.32 -3.58
CA LYS A 4 -52.91 52.01 -3.04
C LYS A 4 -52.46 50.61 -3.51
N THR A 5 -51.45 50.64 -4.36
CA THR A 5 -50.78 49.38 -4.81
C THR A 5 -49.74 49.01 -3.76
N PHE A 6 -49.88 47.84 -3.10
CA PHE A 6 -48.90 47.31 -2.18
C PHE A 6 -47.93 46.44 -2.98
N THR A 7 -46.71 46.93 -3.12
CA THR A 7 -45.60 46.14 -3.69
C THR A 7 -45.06 45.20 -2.60
N LYS A 8 -45.25 43.91 -2.76
CA LYS A 8 -44.67 42.88 -1.87
C LYS A 8 -43.20 42.65 -2.27
N LEU A 9 -42.30 43.12 -1.42
CA LEU A 9 -40.87 42.86 -1.53
C LEU A 9 -40.60 41.43 -1.03
N ALA A 10 -40.29 40.50 -1.95
CA ALA A 10 -39.87 39.15 -1.60
C ALA A 10 -38.37 39.15 -1.34
N ILE A 11 -37.98 38.98 -0.08
CA ILE A 11 -36.59 38.78 0.33
C ILE A 11 -36.27 37.30 0.12
N ALA A 12 -35.49 36.98 -0.94
CA ALA A 12 -34.94 35.68 -1.14
C ALA A 12 -33.73 35.49 -0.21
N ALA A 13 -33.92 34.75 0.86
CA ALA A 13 -32.80 34.29 1.72
C ALA A 13 -32.05 33.15 1.03
N THR A 14 -30.90 33.43 0.45
CA THR A 14 -29.97 32.43 -0.03
C THR A 14 -29.30 31.77 1.17
N LEU A 15 -29.73 30.55 1.54
CA LEU A 15 -28.98 29.69 2.44
C LEU A 15 -27.68 29.27 1.72
N ALA A 16 -26.56 29.87 2.11
CA ALA A 16 -25.25 29.34 1.81
C ALA A 16 -25.05 28.06 2.64
N THR A 17 -25.30 26.91 2.05
CA THR A 17 -24.87 25.64 2.62
C THR A 17 -23.36 25.61 2.55
N ALA A 18 -22.68 25.95 3.65
CA ALA A 18 -21.30 25.62 3.85
C ALA A 18 -21.22 24.07 3.85
N GLY A 19 -20.78 23.52 2.71
CA GLY A 19 -20.49 22.11 2.63
C GLY A 19 -19.35 21.81 3.60
N THR A 20 -19.67 21.28 4.76
CA THR A 20 -18.67 20.55 5.55
C THR A 20 -18.20 19.41 4.65
N ALA A 21 -16.94 19.44 4.24
CA ALA A 21 -16.31 18.25 3.67
C ALA A 21 -16.46 17.15 4.74
N ALA A 22 -17.44 16.28 4.55
CA ALA A 22 -17.52 15.05 5.32
C ALA A 22 -16.30 14.25 4.88
N PHE A 23 -15.24 14.27 5.66
CA PHE A 23 -14.24 13.21 5.58
C PHE A 23 -15.04 11.94 5.85
N ALA A 24 -15.16 11.09 4.83
CA ALA A 24 -15.70 9.77 5.04
C ALA A 24 -14.82 9.14 6.13
N ASP A 25 -15.43 8.70 7.22
CA ASP A 25 -14.75 7.93 8.24
C ASP A 25 -14.21 6.68 7.52
N CYS A 26 -12.89 6.60 7.38
CA CYS A 26 -12.22 5.54 6.67
C CYS A 26 -12.33 4.20 7.42
N GLY A 27 -12.68 4.24 8.71
CA GLY A 27 -12.79 3.05 9.56
C GLY A 27 -11.44 2.51 10.03
N ASP A 28 -11.46 1.25 10.47
CA ASP A 28 -10.27 0.53 10.95
C ASP A 28 -9.52 -0.06 9.76
N VAL A 29 -8.20 0.13 9.73
CA VAL A 29 -7.29 -0.40 8.70
C VAL A 29 -6.10 -1.09 9.37
N GLN A 30 -5.81 -2.32 8.98
CA GLN A 30 -4.62 -3.04 9.39
C GLN A 30 -3.55 -3.03 8.31
N ILE A 31 -2.33 -2.61 8.66
CA ILE A 31 -1.18 -2.59 7.75
C ILE A 31 -0.14 -3.60 8.24
N ALA A 32 0.34 -4.46 7.34
CA ALA A 32 1.45 -5.36 7.65
C ALA A 32 2.74 -4.58 7.84
N GLU A 33 3.27 -4.60 9.05
CA GLU A 33 4.60 -4.12 9.38
C GLU A 33 5.59 -5.28 9.29
N MET A 34 6.20 -5.43 8.10
CA MET A 34 7.18 -6.49 7.87
C MET A 34 8.46 -6.24 8.66
N ASN A 35 9.16 -7.30 9.04
CA ASN A 35 10.29 -7.29 9.97
C ASN A 35 11.64 -6.84 9.35
N TRP A 36 11.62 -5.89 8.41
CA TRP A 36 12.81 -5.23 7.86
C TRP A 36 12.58 -3.73 7.65
N ALA A 37 13.66 -2.96 7.72
CA ALA A 37 13.63 -1.51 7.88
C ALA A 37 12.85 -0.73 6.80
N SER A 38 12.93 -1.12 5.52
CA SER A 38 12.18 -0.42 4.46
C SER A 38 10.68 -0.62 4.59
N ALA A 39 10.23 -1.84 4.86
CA ALA A 39 8.81 -2.15 5.03
C ALA A 39 8.24 -1.51 6.30
N GLU A 40 9.01 -1.52 7.40
CA GLU A 40 8.65 -0.83 8.64
C GLU A 40 8.47 0.68 8.40
N LEU A 41 9.40 1.30 7.66
CA LEU A 41 9.28 2.70 7.27
C LEU A 41 8.01 2.95 6.43
N MET A 42 7.77 2.12 5.40
CA MET A 42 6.60 2.29 4.51
C MET A 42 5.29 2.13 5.28
N ALA A 43 5.17 1.12 6.13
CA ALA A 43 3.99 0.90 6.96
C ALA A 43 3.69 2.10 7.88
N ASN A 44 4.73 2.69 8.47
CA ASN A 44 4.58 3.88 9.32
C ASN A 44 4.23 5.14 8.52
N VAL A 45 4.76 5.30 7.30
CA VAL A 45 4.39 6.41 6.40
C VAL A 45 2.93 6.28 5.99
N ASP A 46 2.50 5.10 5.57
CA ASP A 46 1.11 4.83 5.17
C ASP A 46 0.15 5.08 6.34
N LYS A 47 0.50 4.64 7.55
CA LYS A 47 -0.26 4.94 8.77
C LYS A 47 -0.44 6.43 8.96
N ILE A 48 0.63 7.22 8.91
CA ILE A 48 0.57 8.68 9.07
C ILE A 48 -0.34 9.32 8.03
N ILE A 49 -0.25 8.90 6.78
CA ILE A 49 -1.06 9.43 5.68
C ILE A 49 -2.54 9.07 5.88
N LEU A 50 -2.84 7.83 6.19
CA LEU A 50 -4.22 7.37 6.37
C LEU A 50 -4.88 8.00 7.60
N GLU A 51 -4.19 8.09 8.73
CA GLU A 51 -4.73 8.72 9.94
C GLU A 51 -4.96 10.22 9.75
N ASN A 52 -3.96 10.96 9.25
CA ASN A 52 -4.05 12.42 9.18
C ASN A 52 -4.74 12.95 7.91
N GLY A 53 -4.68 12.21 6.81
CA GLY A 53 -5.26 12.61 5.54
C GLY A 53 -6.67 12.11 5.30
N TYR A 54 -6.99 10.93 5.84
CA TYR A 54 -8.25 10.23 5.55
C TYR A 54 -9.08 9.91 6.79
N GLY A 55 -8.55 10.14 7.99
CA GLY A 55 -9.27 9.90 9.26
C GLY A 55 -9.47 8.42 9.59
N CYS A 56 -8.61 7.52 9.04
CA CYS A 56 -8.63 6.11 9.38
C CYS A 56 -8.11 5.87 10.80
N ASN A 57 -8.53 4.78 11.42
CA ASN A 57 -7.91 4.23 12.62
C ASN A 57 -6.95 3.11 12.20
N VAL A 58 -5.62 3.33 12.27
CA VAL A 58 -4.65 2.41 11.67
C VAL A 58 -3.89 1.62 12.73
N GLU A 59 -3.96 0.29 12.61
CA GLU A 59 -3.17 -0.67 13.39
C GLU A 59 -2.03 -1.23 12.54
N LEU A 60 -0.78 -1.18 13.06
CA LEU A 60 0.35 -1.89 12.47
C LEU A 60 0.40 -3.31 13.03
N VAL A 61 0.41 -4.30 12.14
CA VAL A 61 0.42 -5.72 12.48
C VAL A 61 1.78 -6.32 12.13
N PRO A 62 2.55 -6.82 13.12
CA PRO A 62 3.83 -7.46 12.86
C PRO A 62 3.70 -8.61 11.85
N GLY A 63 4.60 -8.65 10.87
CA GLY A 63 4.51 -9.62 9.78
C GLY A 63 5.84 -9.99 9.13
N ALA A 64 5.72 -10.85 8.15
CA ALA A 64 6.76 -11.21 7.19
C ALA A 64 6.07 -11.66 5.89
N THR A 65 6.80 -11.69 4.76
CA THR A 65 6.22 -11.96 3.44
C THR A 65 5.24 -13.14 3.43
N MET A 66 5.68 -14.32 3.89
CA MET A 66 4.88 -15.54 3.81
C MET A 66 3.66 -15.51 4.74
N THR A 67 3.85 -15.08 5.98
CA THR A 67 2.79 -15.08 7.00
C THR A 67 1.74 -14.02 6.72
N SER A 68 2.16 -12.82 6.31
CA SER A 68 1.24 -11.75 5.95
C SER A 68 0.47 -12.09 4.69
N PHE A 69 1.14 -12.59 3.64
CA PHE A 69 0.46 -13.08 2.44
C PHE A 69 -0.60 -14.16 2.76
N ALA A 70 -0.24 -15.18 3.52
CA ALA A 70 -1.17 -16.25 3.89
C ALA A 70 -2.39 -15.70 4.64
N SER A 71 -2.17 -14.82 5.61
CA SER A 71 -3.24 -14.21 6.40
C SER A 71 -4.17 -13.34 5.52
N MET A 72 -3.62 -12.48 4.68
CA MET A 72 -4.39 -11.66 3.73
C MET A 72 -5.22 -12.52 2.79
N ASN A 73 -4.60 -13.57 2.23
CA ASN A 73 -5.24 -14.47 1.28
C ASN A 73 -6.37 -15.31 1.89
N GLU A 74 -6.22 -15.77 3.13
CA GLU A 74 -7.15 -16.68 3.80
C GLU A 74 -8.20 -15.96 4.65
N LYS A 75 -7.82 -14.84 5.28
CA LYS A 75 -8.63 -14.14 6.25
C LYS A 75 -9.05 -12.74 5.81
N GLY A 76 -8.45 -12.23 4.72
CA GLY A 76 -8.65 -10.85 4.28
C GLY A 76 -7.96 -9.82 5.18
N GLN A 77 -7.00 -10.24 6.02
CA GLN A 77 -6.27 -9.32 6.91
C GLN A 77 -4.80 -9.73 7.06
N PRO A 78 -3.89 -8.76 7.27
CA PRO A 78 -4.10 -7.30 7.26
C PRO A 78 -4.63 -6.79 5.91
N ASP A 79 -5.18 -5.56 5.88
CA ASP A 79 -5.80 -4.97 4.69
C ASP A 79 -4.75 -4.55 3.66
N VAL A 80 -3.58 -4.10 4.12
CA VAL A 80 -2.50 -3.56 3.29
C VAL A 80 -1.17 -4.21 3.64
N ALA A 81 -0.38 -4.53 2.61
CA ALA A 81 1.02 -4.93 2.73
C ALA A 81 1.87 -4.00 1.82
N PRO A 82 2.48 -2.94 2.35
CA PRO A 82 3.18 -1.94 1.54
C PRO A 82 4.37 -2.49 0.77
N GLU A 83 5.07 -3.47 1.33
CA GLU A 83 6.23 -4.10 0.71
C GLU A 83 6.14 -5.63 0.80
N LEU A 84 5.41 -6.23 -0.14
CA LEU A 84 5.34 -7.68 -0.27
C LEU A 84 6.37 -8.16 -1.30
N TRP A 85 7.25 -9.07 -0.91
CA TRP A 85 8.24 -9.66 -1.82
C TRP A 85 7.59 -10.73 -2.69
N VAL A 86 7.10 -10.30 -3.84
CA VAL A 86 6.22 -11.08 -4.72
C VAL A 86 6.84 -12.35 -5.28
N ASN A 87 8.17 -12.42 -5.45
CA ASN A 87 8.82 -13.61 -6.00
C ASN A 87 8.63 -14.84 -5.11
N ALA A 88 8.60 -14.67 -3.79
CA ALA A 88 8.41 -15.76 -2.82
C ALA A 88 6.99 -16.36 -2.86
N VAL A 89 6.00 -15.60 -3.34
CA VAL A 89 4.57 -15.95 -3.33
C VAL A 89 3.91 -15.80 -4.70
N ARG A 90 4.68 -15.76 -5.78
CA ARG A 90 4.22 -15.38 -7.13
C ARG A 90 2.99 -16.16 -7.60
N ASP A 91 3.06 -17.48 -7.58
CA ASP A 91 1.98 -18.31 -8.12
C ASP A 91 0.69 -18.20 -7.29
N PRO A 92 0.72 -18.37 -5.96
CA PRO A 92 -0.48 -18.18 -5.16
C PRO A 92 -0.98 -16.73 -5.12
N LEU A 93 -0.11 -15.73 -5.26
CA LEU A 93 -0.52 -14.33 -5.39
C LEU A 93 -1.28 -14.10 -6.71
N ASN A 94 -0.76 -14.61 -7.83
CA ASN A 94 -1.45 -14.51 -9.12
C ASN A 94 -2.83 -15.19 -9.09
N ALA A 95 -2.93 -16.35 -8.44
CA ALA A 95 -4.21 -17.02 -8.26
C ALA A 95 -5.19 -16.18 -7.40
N ALA A 96 -4.72 -15.64 -6.28
CA ALA A 96 -5.53 -14.80 -5.41
C ALA A 96 -6.03 -13.52 -6.11
N MET A 97 -5.18 -12.91 -6.94
CA MET A 97 -5.56 -11.75 -7.76
C MET A 97 -6.58 -12.11 -8.84
N ALA A 98 -6.40 -13.24 -9.52
CA ALA A 98 -7.34 -13.73 -10.53
C ALA A 98 -8.73 -14.04 -9.95
N GLU A 99 -8.79 -14.47 -8.70
CA GLU A 99 -10.01 -14.72 -7.94
C GLU A 99 -10.60 -13.45 -7.27
N GLY A 100 -9.92 -12.32 -7.37
CA GLY A 100 -10.36 -11.04 -6.78
C GLY A 100 -10.23 -10.96 -5.26
N ARG A 101 -9.47 -11.86 -4.64
CA ARG A 101 -9.22 -11.85 -3.19
C ARG A 101 -8.17 -10.84 -2.77
N LEU A 102 -7.19 -10.59 -3.64
CA LEU A 102 -6.13 -9.60 -3.44
C LEU A 102 -6.05 -8.68 -4.66
N HIS A 103 -5.60 -7.47 -4.46
CA HIS A 103 -5.37 -6.48 -5.50
C HIS A 103 -3.95 -5.91 -5.37
N SER A 104 -3.26 -5.76 -6.51
CA SER A 104 -2.02 -5.01 -6.56
C SER A 104 -2.32 -3.57 -6.94
N THR A 105 -1.69 -2.62 -6.26
CA THR A 105 -1.62 -1.24 -6.72
C THR A 105 -0.57 -1.21 -7.83
N ASN A 106 -1.02 -1.25 -9.09
CA ASN A 106 -0.16 -1.45 -10.27
C ASN A 106 0.94 -0.40 -10.46
N ASP A 107 0.85 0.72 -9.77
CA ASP A 107 1.80 1.84 -9.83
C ASP A 107 2.40 2.09 -8.44
N GLY A 108 2.99 1.07 -7.82
CA GLY A 108 3.72 1.26 -6.57
C GLY A 108 4.76 2.38 -6.69
N PRO A 109 4.98 3.17 -5.65
CA PRO A 109 5.90 4.31 -5.69
C PRO A 109 7.35 3.91 -5.96
N ILE A 110 7.69 2.64 -5.73
CA ILE A 110 9.03 2.09 -5.97
C ILE A 110 8.90 0.99 -7.02
N THR A 111 9.39 1.27 -8.22
CA THR A 111 9.40 0.34 -9.35
C THR A 111 10.82 0.03 -9.77
N GLN A 112 11.02 -0.98 -10.62
CA GLN A 112 12.30 -1.38 -11.21
C GLN A 112 13.33 -1.93 -10.19
N LEU A 113 12.87 -2.38 -9.03
CA LEU A 113 13.72 -3.15 -8.12
C LEU A 113 13.78 -4.61 -8.57
N GLY A 114 14.99 -5.16 -8.55
CA GLY A 114 15.25 -6.56 -8.90
C GLY A 114 15.78 -7.32 -7.70
N GLU A 115 15.32 -8.55 -7.55
CA GLU A 115 15.93 -9.54 -6.65
C GLU A 115 17.04 -10.28 -7.37
N GLY A 116 18.11 -10.60 -6.66
CA GLY A 116 19.23 -11.32 -7.25
C GLY A 116 20.22 -11.79 -6.19
N TRP A 117 21.18 -12.60 -6.64
CA TRP A 117 22.34 -12.92 -5.83
C TRP A 117 23.38 -11.83 -5.97
N TRP A 118 23.87 -11.37 -4.86
CA TRP A 118 24.83 -10.27 -4.80
C TRP A 118 26.14 -10.79 -4.19
N VAL A 119 27.24 -10.40 -4.79
CA VAL A 119 28.59 -10.72 -4.28
C VAL A 119 29.31 -9.41 -3.93
N THR A 120 30.28 -9.51 -3.03
CA THR A 120 31.10 -8.36 -2.70
C THR A 120 32.06 -8.01 -3.85
N PRO A 121 32.47 -6.75 -4.00
CA PRO A 121 33.48 -6.37 -4.99
C PRO A 121 34.80 -7.17 -4.83
N ALA A 122 35.17 -7.50 -3.59
CA ALA A 122 36.36 -8.30 -3.31
C ALA A 122 36.23 -9.74 -3.85
N PHE A 123 35.06 -10.36 -3.68
CA PHE A 123 34.78 -11.69 -4.24
C PHE A 123 34.82 -11.65 -5.77
N GLN A 124 34.16 -10.68 -6.38
CA GLN A 124 34.13 -10.55 -7.84
C GLN A 124 35.54 -10.28 -8.42
N ALA A 125 36.36 -9.49 -7.74
CA ALA A 125 37.74 -9.24 -8.17
C ALA A 125 38.61 -10.51 -8.06
N ALA A 126 38.38 -11.35 -7.06
CA ALA A 126 39.10 -12.62 -6.88
C ALA A 126 38.60 -13.72 -7.83
N HIS A 127 37.34 -13.66 -8.26
CA HIS A 127 36.67 -14.67 -9.08
C HIS A 127 35.89 -14.04 -10.23
N PRO A 128 36.55 -13.37 -11.18
CA PRO A 128 35.87 -12.67 -12.28
C PRO A 128 35.12 -13.62 -13.22
N GLU A 129 35.46 -14.90 -13.22
CA GLU A 129 34.80 -15.95 -14.00
C GLU A 129 33.40 -16.32 -13.43
N LEU A 130 33.12 -16.03 -12.14
CA LEU A 130 31.87 -16.37 -11.45
C LEU A 130 30.86 -15.25 -11.57
N ASP A 131 30.46 -14.91 -12.79
CA ASP A 131 29.57 -13.79 -13.13
C ASP A 131 28.08 -14.16 -13.21
N THR A 132 27.76 -15.44 -13.03
CA THR A 132 26.38 -15.96 -13.03
C THR A 132 26.14 -16.93 -11.90
N VAL A 133 24.87 -17.08 -11.48
CA VAL A 133 24.46 -18.05 -10.45
C VAL A 133 24.86 -19.48 -10.87
N VAL A 134 24.69 -19.84 -12.16
CA VAL A 134 25.05 -21.16 -12.68
C VAL A 134 26.52 -21.47 -12.47
N LYS A 135 27.40 -20.53 -12.83
CA LYS A 135 28.85 -20.73 -12.63
C LYS A 135 29.24 -20.82 -11.16
N ILE A 136 28.54 -20.11 -10.28
CA ILE A 136 28.74 -20.23 -8.83
C ILE A 136 28.32 -21.63 -8.34
N LEU A 137 27.18 -22.13 -8.80
CA LEU A 137 26.66 -23.46 -8.40
C LEU A 137 27.43 -24.63 -9.00
N GLU A 138 28.06 -24.45 -10.14
CA GLU A 138 28.90 -25.48 -10.80
C GLU A 138 30.32 -25.57 -10.22
N ARG A 139 30.66 -24.66 -9.30
CA ARG A 139 31.97 -24.68 -8.65
C ARG A 139 32.12 -25.91 -7.77
N PRO A 140 33.20 -26.72 -7.93
CA PRO A 140 33.34 -28.03 -7.26
C PRO A 140 33.78 -27.95 -5.78
N ASP A 141 34.11 -26.76 -5.24
CA ASP A 141 34.71 -26.51 -3.93
C ASP A 141 33.97 -25.44 -3.10
#